data_bf44d6adf8e9aeee9d00fd5d7f93fdf5
#
_entry.id   bf44d6adf8e9aeee9d00fd5d7f93fdf5
#
_cell.length_a   1.000
_cell.length_b   1.000
_cell.length_c   1.000
_cell.angle_alpha   90.00
_cell.angle_beta   90.00
_cell.angle_gamma   90.00
#
_symmetry.space_group_name_H-M   'P 1'
#
loop_
_entity.id
_entity.type
_entity.pdbx_description
1 polymer ?
#
loop_
_entity_poly.entity_id
_entity_poly.type
_entity_poly.pdbx_seq_one_letter_code
_entity_poly.pdbx_strand_id
1 'polypeptide(L)'
;MKILANIEKEEVLEIEKIFGRLNSLHNLSVTLAANNMLFEEKSDFYAKVIKDLEETQQKYDAWCQKIVSNYNLTSYDVQNLSVNFRTQDIELLN
;
A
#
# COMPACT_ATOMS: atom_id res chain seq x y z
N MET A 1 -10.61 -9.44 15.86
CA MET A 1 -10.61 -8.14 15.16
C MET A 1 -12.03 -7.67 14.94
N LYS A 2 -12.23 -6.38 15.02
CA LYS A 2 -13.57 -5.79 14.89
C LYS A 2 -13.77 -5.26 13.46
N ILE A 3 -14.89 -5.63 12.84
CA ILE A 3 -15.27 -5.10 11.53
C ILE A 3 -15.87 -3.71 11.72
N LEU A 4 -15.29 -2.71 11.06
CA LEU A 4 -15.71 -1.31 11.17
C LEU A 4 -16.57 -0.86 10.01
N ALA A 5 -16.35 -1.39 8.81
CA ALA A 5 -17.06 -1.01 7.61
C ALA A 5 -16.94 -2.09 6.55
N ASN A 6 -17.91 -2.10 5.65
CA ASN A 6 -17.88 -2.95 4.46
C ASN A 6 -17.66 -2.03 3.26
N ILE A 7 -16.63 -2.28 2.47
CA ILE A 7 -16.28 -1.42 1.33
C ILE A 7 -16.73 -2.06 0.01
N GLU A 8 -16.80 -1.22 -1.03
CA GLU A 8 -17.24 -1.68 -2.34
C GLU A 8 -16.15 -2.50 -3.04
N LYS A 9 -16.57 -3.38 -3.93
CA LYS A 9 -15.67 -4.25 -4.68
C LYS A 9 -14.65 -3.46 -5.49
N GLU A 10 -15.08 -2.36 -6.12
CA GLU A 10 -14.18 -1.49 -6.89
C GLU A 10 -13.09 -0.89 -6.01
N GLU A 11 -13.43 -0.53 -4.79
CA GLU A 11 -12.48 0.01 -3.82
C GLU A 11 -11.47 -1.04 -3.41
N VAL A 12 -11.90 -2.28 -3.19
CA VAL A 12 -11.02 -3.41 -2.87
C VAL A 12 -10.07 -3.69 -4.03
N LEU A 13 -10.59 -3.71 -5.27
CA LEU A 13 -9.77 -3.96 -6.45
C LEU A 13 -8.70 -2.88 -6.65
N GLU A 14 -9.05 -1.63 -6.36
CA GLU A 14 -8.11 -0.51 -6.44
C GLU A 14 -6.95 -0.69 -5.46
N ILE A 15 -7.24 -0.99 -4.19
CA ILE A 15 -6.19 -1.14 -3.18
C ILE A 15 -5.38 -2.42 -3.40
N GLU A 16 -5.97 -3.49 -3.92
CA GLU A 16 -5.22 -4.70 -4.28
C GLU A 16 -4.14 -4.40 -5.31
N LYS A 17 -4.47 -3.62 -6.34
CA LYS A 17 -3.51 -3.22 -7.37
C LYS A 17 -2.38 -2.38 -6.79
N ILE A 18 -2.74 -1.38 -5.96
CA ILE A 18 -1.76 -0.49 -5.34
C ILE A 18 -0.85 -1.30 -4.40
N PHE A 19 -1.42 -2.16 -3.58
CA PHE A 19 -0.69 -2.97 -2.61
C PHE A 19 0.25 -3.96 -3.31
N GLY A 20 -0.23 -4.61 -4.37
CA GLY A 20 0.58 -5.54 -5.15
C GLY A 20 1.79 -4.85 -5.79
N ARG A 21 1.57 -3.65 -6.37
CA ARG A 21 2.65 -2.87 -6.96
C ARG A 21 3.64 -2.40 -5.89
N LEU A 22 3.13 -1.95 -4.75
CA LEU A 22 3.97 -1.50 -3.64
C LEU A 22 4.88 -2.62 -3.15
N ASN A 23 4.34 -3.83 -2.96
CA ASN A 23 5.12 -4.99 -2.56
C ASN A 23 6.18 -5.37 -3.60
N SER A 24 5.81 -5.37 -4.88
CA SER A 24 6.75 -5.70 -5.96
C SER A 24 7.90 -4.71 -6.03
N LEU A 25 7.60 -3.42 -5.93
CA LEU A 25 8.61 -2.36 -5.95
C LEU A 25 9.51 -2.42 -4.70
N HIS A 26 8.92 -2.71 -3.54
CA HIS A 26 9.68 -2.85 -2.30
C HIS A 26 10.66 -4.02 -2.40
N ASN A 27 10.19 -5.18 -2.86
CA ASN A 27 11.04 -6.36 -3.02
C ASN A 27 12.16 -6.11 -4.02
N LEU A 28 11.86 -5.43 -5.12
CA LEU A 28 12.87 -5.07 -6.13
C LEU A 28 13.92 -4.13 -5.54
N SER A 29 13.51 -3.11 -4.77
CA SER A 29 14.43 -2.17 -4.16
C SER A 29 15.37 -2.85 -3.15
N VAL A 30 14.85 -3.80 -2.38
CA VAL A 30 15.66 -4.58 -1.41
C VAL A 30 16.68 -5.44 -2.17
N THR A 31 16.25 -6.10 -3.24
CA THR A 31 17.14 -6.94 -4.05
C THR A 31 18.26 -6.13 -4.68
N LEU A 32 17.95 -4.95 -5.22
CA LEU A 32 18.96 -4.06 -5.82
C LEU A 32 19.93 -3.53 -4.78
N ALA A 33 19.44 -3.16 -3.60
CA ALA A 33 20.29 -2.66 -2.52
C ALA A 33 21.20 -3.75 -1.95
N ALA A 34 20.78 -5.01 -1.95
CA ALA A 34 21.57 -6.13 -1.44
C ALA A 34 22.66 -6.58 -2.42
N ASN A 35 22.59 -6.19 -3.69
CA ASN A 35 23.55 -6.58 -4.72
C ASN A 35 24.37 -5.36 -5.16
N ASN A 36 25.56 -5.19 -4.58
CA ASN A 36 26.40 -4.02 -4.81
C ASN A 36 26.79 -3.84 -6.27
N MET A 37 27.11 -4.92 -6.98
CA MET A 37 27.45 -4.85 -8.41
C MET A 37 26.29 -4.34 -9.22
N LEU A 38 25.12 -4.91 -8.99
CA LEU A 38 23.90 -4.52 -9.68
C LEU A 38 23.53 -3.07 -9.36
N PHE A 39 23.72 -2.68 -8.11
CA PHE A 39 23.44 -1.31 -7.67
C PHE A 39 24.33 -0.31 -8.37
N GLU A 40 25.65 -0.57 -8.46
CA GLU A 40 26.60 0.31 -9.12
C GLU A 40 26.30 0.46 -10.62
N GLU A 41 26.00 -0.65 -11.30
CA GLU A 41 25.72 -0.65 -12.73
C GLU A 41 24.33 -0.11 -13.06
N LYS A 42 23.37 -0.24 -12.13
CA LYS A 42 21.96 0.07 -12.33
C LYS A 42 21.46 1.16 -11.40
N SER A 43 22.34 2.10 -11.02
CA SER A 43 21.95 3.18 -10.10
C SER A 43 20.78 4.02 -10.61
N ASP A 44 20.72 4.30 -11.92
CA ASP A 44 19.62 5.03 -12.54
C ASP A 44 18.32 4.24 -12.46
N PHE A 45 18.40 2.94 -12.66
CA PHE A 45 17.25 2.04 -12.54
C PHE A 45 16.75 2.00 -11.07
N TYR A 46 17.68 1.92 -10.14
CA TYR A 46 17.34 1.95 -8.71
C TYR A 46 16.62 3.26 -8.34
N ALA A 47 17.10 4.38 -8.83
CA ALA A 47 16.46 5.68 -8.60
C ALA A 47 15.03 5.71 -9.14
N LYS A 48 14.79 5.11 -10.31
CA LYS A 48 13.44 5.00 -10.86
C LYS A 48 12.55 4.11 -10.02
N VAL A 49 13.08 3.01 -9.49
CA VAL A 49 12.33 2.11 -8.60
C VAL A 49 11.91 2.84 -7.34
N ILE A 50 12.82 3.59 -6.73
CA ILE A 50 12.53 4.37 -5.52
C ILE A 50 11.47 5.44 -5.80
N LYS A 51 11.57 6.13 -6.93
CA LYS A 51 10.57 7.13 -7.32
C LYS A 51 9.19 6.50 -7.50
N ASP A 52 9.10 5.37 -8.19
CA ASP A 52 7.86 4.63 -8.37
C ASP A 52 7.29 4.17 -7.03
N LEU A 53 8.18 3.73 -6.11
CA LEU A 53 7.78 3.32 -4.78
C LEU A 53 7.15 4.48 -3.99
N GLU A 54 7.77 5.65 -4.05
CA GLU A 54 7.25 6.87 -3.40
C GLU A 54 5.90 7.27 -3.97
N GLU A 55 5.75 7.28 -5.29
CA GLU A 55 4.50 7.62 -5.96
C GLU A 55 3.39 6.61 -5.62
N THR A 56 3.73 5.33 -5.57
CA THR A 56 2.79 4.27 -5.22
C THR A 56 2.37 4.38 -3.75
N GLN A 57 3.30 4.72 -2.87
CA GLN A 57 3.01 4.96 -1.46
C GLN A 57 2.03 6.14 -1.29
N GLN A 58 2.20 7.19 -2.06
CA GLN A 58 1.29 8.33 -2.05
C GLN A 58 -0.12 7.93 -2.48
N LYS A 59 -0.24 7.08 -3.49
CA LYS A 59 -1.54 6.54 -3.92
C LYS A 59 -2.19 5.70 -2.83
N TYR A 60 -1.40 4.89 -2.15
CA TYR A 60 -1.86 4.09 -1.02
C TYR A 60 -2.40 4.97 0.10
N ASP A 61 -1.64 5.99 0.48
CA ASP A 61 -2.02 6.93 1.53
C ASP A 61 -3.29 7.70 1.16
N ALA A 62 -3.40 8.12 -0.10
CA ALA A 62 -4.58 8.83 -0.59
C ALA A 62 -5.83 7.92 -0.55
N TRP A 63 -5.67 6.65 -0.91
CA TRP A 63 -6.75 5.68 -0.82
C TRP A 63 -7.21 5.51 0.62
N CYS A 64 -6.27 5.36 1.55
CA CYS A 64 -6.58 5.22 2.98
C CYS A 64 -7.34 6.43 3.51
N GLN A 65 -6.93 7.65 3.17
CA GLN A 65 -7.61 8.87 3.58
C GLN A 65 -9.02 8.95 3.01
N LYS A 66 -9.18 8.57 1.75
CA LYS A 66 -10.48 8.53 1.08
C LYS A 66 -11.44 7.57 1.82
N ILE A 67 -10.97 6.37 2.14
CA ILE A 67 -11.78 5.37 2.84
C ILE A 67 -12.12 5.83 4.26
N VAL A 68 -11.16 6.36 4.99
CA VAL A 68 -11.38 6.87 6.34
C VAL A 68 -12.45 7.97 6.33
N SER A 69 -12.39 8.87 5.35
CA SER A 69 -13.37 9.95 5.20
C SER A 69 -14.75 9.41 4.79
N ASN A 70 -14.80 8.53 3.80
CA ASN A 70 -16.07 8.03 3.24
C ASN A 70 -16.86 7.15 4.22
N TYR A 71 -16.16 6.43 5.09
CA TYR A 71 -16.78 5.50 6.03
C TYR A 71 -16.75 6.00 7.47
N ASN A 72 -16.39 7.28 7.69
CA ASN A 72 -16.38 7.93 9.01
C ASN A 72 -15.48 7.21 10.02
N LEU A 73 -14.27 6.87 9.58
CA LEU A 73 -13.28 6.16 10.40
C LEU A 73 -12.20 7.10 10.97
N THR A 74 -12.47 8.40 10.98
CA THR A 74 -11.48 9.42 11.40
C THR A 74 -11.11 9.33 12.88
N SER A 75 -11.93 8.67 13.70
CA SER A 75 -11.63 8.46 15.11
C SER A 75 -10.62 7.36 15.36
N TYR A 76 -10.26 6.60 14.33
CA TYR A 76 -9.31 5.48 14.41
C TYR A 76 -7.97 5.87 13.80
N ASP A 77 -6.89 5.30 14.33
CA ASP A 77 -5.57 5.44 13.73
C ASP A 77 -5.51 4.56 12.48
N VAL A 78 -5.14 5.15 11.34
CA VAL A 78 -5.03 4.43 10.06
C VAL A 78 -4.10 3.22 10.17
N GLN A 79 -3.05 3.31 10.98
CA GLN A 79 -2.11 2.20 11.18
C GLN A 79 -2.75 1.00 11.85
N ASN A 80 -3.85 1.18 12.55
CA ASN A 80 -4.59 0.12 13.22
C ASN A 80 -5.71 -0.46 12.37
N LEU A 81 -5.86 0.03 11.13
CA LEU A 81 -6.89 -0.45 10.21
C LEU A 81 -6.29 -1.44 9.22
N SER A 82 -7.06 -2.44 8.85
CA SER A 82 -6.68 -3.43 7.85
C SER A 82 -7.84 -3.71 6.91
N VAL A 83 -7.51 -3.98 5.65
CA VAL A 83 -8.52 -4.37 4.65
C VAL A 83 -8.49 -5.88 4.51
N ASN A 84 -9.66 -6.52 4.70
CA ASN A 84 -9.82 -7.92 4.38
C ASN A 84 -10.30 -8.02 2.94
N PHE A 85 -9.41 -8.39 2.02
CA PHE A 85 -9.71 -8.47 0.60
C PHE A 85 -10.74 -9.56 0.28
N ARG A 86 -10.79 -10.58 1.10
CA ARG A 86 -11.70 -11.71 0.91
C ARG A 86 -13.14 -11.35 1.22
N THR A 87 -13.36 -10.62 2.33
CA THR A 87 -14.71 -10.25 2.80
C THR A 87 -15.10 -8.82 2.45
N GLN A 88 -14.16 -8.02 1.91
CA GLN A 88 -14.36 -6.62 1.58
C GLN A 88 -14.69 -5.76 2.80
N ASP A 89 -14.03 -6.05 3.93
CA ASP A 89 -14.26 -5.35 5.19
C ASP A 89 -13.05 -4.54 5.61
N ILE A 90 -13.31 -3.44 6.31
CA ILE A 90 -12.27 -2.73 7.07
C ILE A 90 -12.34 -3.25 8.50
N GLU A 91 -11.22 -3.73 9.00
CA GLU A 91 -11.12 -4.32 10.33
C GLU A 91 -10.19 -3.48 11.22
N LEU A 92 -10.51 -3.44 12.51
CA LEU A 92 -9.65 -2.81 13.51
C LEU A 92 -8.67 -3.85 14.04
N LEU A 93 -7.39 -3.57 13.90
CA LEU A 93 -6.32 -4.40 14.45
C LEU A 93 -6.10 -4.04 15.92
N ASN A 94 -6.11 -5.05 16.76
CA ASN A 94 -5.86 -4.85 18.18
C ASN A 94 -4.94 -5.92 18.70
#